data_0417d8f169b9d49b46f0c5c72e48cc42
#
_entry.id   0417d8f169b9d49b46f0c5c72e48cc42
#
_cell.length_a   1.000
_cell.length_b   1.000
_cell.length_c   1.000
_cell.angle_alpha   90.00
_cell.angle_beta   90.00
_cell.angle_gamma   90.00
#
_symmetry.space_group_name_H-M   'P 1'
#
loop_
_entity.id
_entity.type
_entity.pdbx_description
1 polymer ?
#
loop_
_entity_poly.entity_id
_entity_poly.type
_entity_poly.pdbx_seq_one_letter_code
_entity_poly.pdbx_strand_id
1 'polypeptide(L)'
;PIAFYMAKVASPSTSRLLIISLIIPFWINELLRSFALRILFAGEGVINNVLLGTGLIDTGINFIAQDVALYTGLTYAYILLMIFPLYNAIESLDSNQLEAAKDLGSSTIRTHWRIVIPHAKAGIASGCTMVFMLTAGALATPVVLSSPNTYWFTQLIYQWFNMNDNWSRGSAYSILLLTISVTFVLLMMRIFKVKIGEIIR
;
A
#
# COMPACT_ATOMS: atom_id res chain seq x y z
N PRO A 1 -0.38 -7.70 -10.49
CA PRO A 1 0.62 -8.13 -11.50
C PRO A 1 1.89 -8.65 -10.85
N ILE A 2 2.57 -7.87 -9.97
CA ILE A 2 3.84 -8.25 -9.33
C ILE A 2 3.73 -9.58 -8.59
N ALA A 3 2.74 -9.75 -7.71
CA ALA A 3 2.52 -10.98 -6.96
C ALA A 3 2.29 -12.21 -7.87
N PHE A 4 1.55 -12.02 -8.96
CA PHE A 4 1.33 -13.09 -9.95
C PHE A 4 2.63 -13.46 -10.70
N TYR A 5 3.39 -12.45 -11.12
CA TYR A 5 4.68 -12.68 -11.76
C TYR A 5 5.61 -13.48 -10.84
N MET A 6 5.72 -13.07 -9.58
CA MET A 6 6.55 -13.75 -8.57
C MET A 6 6.11 -15.20 -8.30
N ALA A 7 4.78 -15.45 -8.26
CA ALA A 7 4.24 -16.75 -7.90
C ALA A 7 4.19 -17.76 -9.05
N LYS A 8 4.01 -17.29 -10.31
CA LYS A 8 3.69 -18.19 -11.45
C LYS A 8 4.61 -18.05 -12.67
N VAL A 9 5.39 -16.98 -12.76
CA VAL A 9 6.20 -16.69 -13.96
C VAL A 9 7.69 -16.70 -13.64
N ALA A 10 8.07 -16.12 -12.51
CA ALA A 10 9.47 -15.97 -12.13
C ALA A 10 10.11 -17.32 -11.76
N SER A 11 11.40 -17.47 -12.06
CA SER A 11 12.17 -18.60 -11.55
C SER A 11 12.27 -18.54 -10.02
N PRO A 12 12.47 -19.67 -9.32
CA PRO A 12 12.59 -19.68 -7.86
C PRO A 12 13.67 -18.72 -7.32
N SER A 13 14.76 -18.57 -8.04
CA SER A 13 15.85 -17.63 -7.68
C SER A 13 15.41 -16.19 -7.84
N THR A 14 14.74 -15.85 -8.94
CA THR A 14 14.21 -14.51 -9.21
C THR A 14 13.12 -14.13 -8.21
N SER A 15 12.21 -15.06 -7.90
CA SER A 15 11.15 -14.84 -6.90
C SER A 15 11.75 -14.52 -5.53
N ARG A 16 12.76 -15.29 -5.06
CA ARG A 16 13.46 -15.03 -3.80
C ARG A 16 14.14 -13.66 -3.79
N LEU A 17 14.81 -13.29 -4.87
CA LEU A 17 15.48 -11.99 -5.00
C LEU A 17 14.48 -10.85 -4.95
N LEU A 18 13.33 -10.98 -5.61
CA LEU A 18 12.26 -9.97 -5.55
C LEU A 18 11.66 -9.85 -4.15
N ILE A 19 11.44 -10.97 -3.44
CA ILE A 19 10.98 -10.96 -2.05
C ILE A 19 11.97 -10.19 -1.17
N ILE A 20 13.26 -10.52 -1.25
CA ILE A 20 14.31 -9.84 -0.49
C ILE A 20 14.35 -8.34 -0.82
N SER A 21 14.29 -8.00 -2.10
CA SER A 21 14.27 -6.59 -2.56
C SER A 21 13.09 -5.79 -2.04
N LEU A 22 11.93 -6.44 -1.82
CA LEU A 22 10.76 -5.82 -1.23
C LEU A 22 10.85 -5.69 0.30
N ILE A 23 11.54 -6.65 0.96
CA ILE A 23 11.69 -6.65 2.43
C ILE A 23 12.73 -5.62 2.88
N ILE A 24 13.84 -5.45 2.17
CA ILE A 24 14.92 -4.53 2.55
C ILE A 24 14.41 -3.12 2.84
N PRO A 25 13.63 -2.47 1.97
CA PRO A 25 13.07 -1.14 2.24
C PRO A 25 12.14 -1.09 3.46
N PHE A 26 11.48 -2.18 3.78
CA PHE A 26 10.60 -2.25 4.94
C PHE A 26 11.37 -2.24 6.27
N TRP A 27 12.60 -2.72 6.30
CA TRP A 27 13.45 -2.71 7.48
C TRP A 27 14.03 -1.33 7.80
N ILE A 28 13.99 -0.39 6.87
CA ILE A 28 14.40 0.99 7.12
C ILE A 28 13.37 1.65 8.03
N ASN A 29 13.86 2.34 9.05
CA ASN A 29 13.01 3.11 9.97
C ASN A 29 12.08 4.06 9.21
N GLU A 30 10.81 4.12 9.60
CA GLU A 30 9.77 4.89 8.90
C GLU A 30 10.10 6.38 8.82
N LEU A 31 10.65 6.98 9.90
CA LEU A 31 11.03 8.39 9.90
C LEU A 31 12.18 8.67 8.94
N LEU A 32 13.25 7.86 8.99
CA LEU A 32 14.40 8.03 8.08
C LEU A 32 13.96 7.92 6.61
N ARG A 33 13.12 6.95 6.29
CA ARG A 33 12.55 6.76 4.96
C ARG A 33 11.71 7.97 4.53
N SER A 34 10.87 8.48 5.42
CA SER A 34 10.04 9.65 5.13
C SER A 34 10.87 10.91 4.91
N PHE A 35 11.92 11.13 5.70
CA PHE A 35 12.85 12.25 5.47
C PHE A 35 13.63 12.10 4.16
N ALA A 36 14.10 10.91 3.82
CA ALA A 36 14.76 10.66 2.54
C ALA A 36 13.84 10.98 1.36
N LEU A 37 12.58 10.54 1.42
CA LEU A 37 11.57 10.87 0.40
C LEU A 37 11.28 12.37 0.35
N ARG A 38 11.22 13.05 1.50
CA ARG A 38 11.04 14.51 1.54
C ARG A 38 12.16 15.24 0.80
N ILE A 39 13.42 14.82 0.98
CA ILE A 39 14.57 15.38 0.27
C ILE A 39 14.47 15.10 -1.23
N LEU A 40 14.09 13.89 -1.62
CA LEU A 40 13.91 13.52 -3.04
C LEU A 40 12.84 14.35 -3.74
N PHE A 41 11.71 14.59 -3.07
CA PHE A 41 10.55 15.33 -3.60
C PHE A 41 10.56 16.83 -3.30
N ALA A 42 11.60 17.35 -2.67
CA ALA A 42 11.75 18.80 -2.45
C ALA A 42 11.80 19.58 -3.77
N GLY A 43 11.48 20.87 -3.73
CA GLY A 43 11.51 21.73 -4.91
C GLY A 43 12.88 21.76 -5.61
N GLU A 44 13.96 21.72 -4.85
CA GLU A 44 15.35 21.58 -5.34
C GLU A 44 15.89 20.15 -5.16
N GLY A 45 15.00 19.18 -5.01
CA GLY A 45 15.36 17.77 -4.78
C GLY A 45 15.83 17.06 -6.04
N VAL A 46 16.32 15.83 -5.83
CA VAL A 46 16.91 15.03 -6.91
C VAL A 46 15.94 14.81 -8.06
N ILE A 47 14.65 14.57 -7.78
CA ILE A 47 13.64 14.32 -8.83
C ILE A 47 13.47 15.56 -9.72
N ASN A 48 13.31 16.75 -9.14
CA ASN A 48 13.20 17.99 -9.91
C ASN A 48 14.48 18.26 -10.72
N ASN A 49 15.65 18.08 -10.14
CA ASN A 49 16.91 18.29 -10.84
C ASN A 49 17.08 17.35 -12.05
N VAL A 50 16.66 16.09 -11.92
CA VAL A 50 16.69 15.14 -13.05
C VAL A 50 15.67 15.54 -14.13
N LEU A 51 14.46 15.92 -13.75
CA LEU A 51 13.41 16.32 -14.69
C LEU A 51 13.76 17.61 -15.44
N LEU A 52 14.34 18.60 -14.75
CA LEU A 52 14.84 19.85 -15.35
C LEU A 52 16.04 19.56 -16.27
N GLY A 53 16.98 18.72 -15.83
CA GLY A 53 18.18 18.37 -16.60
C GLY A 53 17.87 17.57 -17.88
N THR A 54 16.80 16.80 -17.88
CA THR A 54 16.30 16.07 -19.07
C THR A 54 15.41 16.91 -19.98
N GLY A 55 15.03 18.13 -19.58
CA GLY A 55 14.14 19.00 -20.34
C GLY A 55 12.68 18.54 -20.37
N LEU A 56 12.29 17.63 -19.45
CA LEU A 56 10.91 17.17 -19.32
C LEU A 56 10.00 18.21 -18.67
N ILE A 57 10.56 19.12 -17.88
CA ILE A 57 9.86 20.23 -17.25
C ILE A 57 10.70 21.49 -17.35
N ASP A 58 10.05 22.65 -17.44
CA ASP A 58 10.71 23.97 -17.51
C ASP A 58 10.86 24.61 -16.12
N THR A 59 10.04 24.21 -15.16
CA THR A 59 10.03 24.74 -13.79
C THR A 59 9.87 23.62 -12.78
N GLY A 60 10.48 23.79 -11.60
CA GLY A 60 10.40 22.78 -10.53
C GLY A 60 8.97 22.58 -10.03
N ILE A 61 8.58 21.34 -9.86
CA ILE A 61 7.25 20.94 -9.36
C ILE A 61 7.30 20.84 -7.84
N ASN A 62 6.32 21.43 -7.17
CA ASN A 62 6.18 21.25 -5.71
C ASN A 62 5.37 19.99 -5.41
N PHE A 63 6.04 18.83 -5.43
CA PHE A 63 5.43 17.52 -5.16
C PHE A 63 4.87 17.38 -3.74
N ILE A 64 5.41 18.13 -2.77
CA ILE A 64 4.94 18.09 -1.38
C ILE A 64 3.62 18.86 -1.27
N ALA A 65 3.52 20.04 -1.90
CA ALA A 65 2.28 20.84 -1.88
C ALA A 65 1.11 20.14 -2.60
N GLN A 66 1.40 19.24 -3.53
CA GLN A 66 0.41 18.46 -4.26
C GLN A 66 0.12 17.08 -3.62
N ASP A 67 0.65 16.81 -2.42
CA ASP A 67 0.55 15.53 -1.72
C ASP A 67 1.09 14.30 -2.48
N VAL A 68 1.77 14.50 -3.62
CA VAL A 68 2.38 13.42 -4.39
C VAL A 68 3.43 12.68 -3.57
N ALA A 69 4.24 13.43 -2.81
CA ALA A 69 5.24 12.86 -1.91
C ALA A 69 4.58 11.99 -0.82
N LEU A 70 3.44 12.44 -0.26
CA LEU A 70 2.69 11.71 0.76
C LEU A 70 2.15 10.37 0.20
N TYR A 71 1.42 10.41 -0.92
CA TYR A 71 0.85 9.19 -1.49
C TYR A 71 1.92 8.21 -1.97
N THR A 72 3.02 8.71 -2.53
CA THR A 72 4.15 7.87 -2.92
C THR A 72 4.80 7.23 -1.69
N GLY A 73 5.01 8.01 -0.63
CA GLY A 73 5.58 7.53 0.63
C GLY A 73 4.75 6.45 1.29
N LEU A 74 3.42 6.64 1.39
CA LEU A 74 2.50 5.65 1.94
C LEU A 74 2.43 4.38 1.07
N THR A 75 2.39 4.54 -0.25
CA THR A 75 2.39 3.39 -1.18
C THR A 75 3.68 2.59 -1.02
N TYR A 76 4.83 3.26 -1.02
CA TYR A 76 6.13 2.61 -0.83
C TYR A 76 6.24 1.93 0.53
N ALA A 77 5.71 2.55 1.59
CA ALA A 77 5.73 2.01 2.94
C ALA A 77 4.97 0.68 3.06
N TYR A 78 3.81 0.58 2.41
CA TYR A 78 2.86 -0.51 2.68
C TYR A 78 2.63 -1.46 1.50
N ILE A 79 3.27 -1.25 0.34
CA ILE A 79 3.12 -2.10 -0.84
C ILE A 79 3.48 -3.58 -0.57
N LEU A 80 4.47 -3.82 0.27
CA LEU A 80 4.88 -5.17 0.67
C LEU A 80 3.73 -5.92 1.35
N LEU A 81 2.98 -5.22 2.20
CA LEU A 81 1.87 -5.81 2.95
C LEU A 81 0.67 -6.16 2.06
N MET A 82 0.59 -5.57 0.87
CA MET A 82 -0.36 -5.98 -0.17
C MET A 82 0.17 -7.15 -0.99
N ILE A 83 1.46 -7.12 -1.35
CA ILE A 83 2.07 -8.14 -2.22
C ILE A 83 2.12 -9.50 -1.51
N PHE A 84 2.46 -9.54 -0.22
CA PHE A 84 2.70 -10.77 0.52
C PHE A 84 1.47 -11.70 0.62
N PRO A 85 0.29 -11.23 1.10
CA PRO A 85 -0.92 -12.06 1.12
C PRO A 85 -1.38 -12.47 -0.27
N LEU A 86 -1.21 -11.58 -1.26
CA LEU A 86 -1.52 -11.89 -2.65
C LEU A 86 -0.61 -12.95 -3.23
N TYR A 87 0.69 -12.87 -2.95
CA TYR A 87 1.67 -13.86 -3.38
C TYR A 87 1.31 -15.25 -2.84
N ASN A 88 1.08 -15.36 -1.52
CA ASN A 88 0.72 -16.62 -0.88
C ASN A 88 -0.57 -17.21 -1.45
N ALA A 89 -1.59 -16.36 -1.66
CA ALA A 89 -2.85 -16.81 -2.23
C ALA A 89 -2.71 -17.27 -3.68
N ILE A 90 -1.89 -16.60 -4.50
CA ILE A 90 -1.68 -16.98 -5.90
C ILE A 90 -0.73 -18.18 -6.00
N GLU A 91 0.24 -18.32 -5.10
CA GLU A 91 1.15 -19.46 -5.07
C GLU A 91 0.39 -20.77 -4.88
N SER A 92 -0.65 -20.77 -4.05
CA SER A 92 -1.50 -21.94 -3.81
C SER A 92 -2.41 -22.32 -4.99
N LEU A 93 -2.52 -21.49 -6.03
CA LEU A 93 -3.28 -21.79 -7.22
C LEU A 93 -2.60 -22.91 -8.03
N ASP A 94 -3.35 -23.97 -8.38
CA ASP A 94 -2.82 -25.05 -9.21
C ASP A 94 -2.49 -24.53 -10.63
N SER A 95 -1.25 -24.76 -11.07
CA SER A 95 -0.77 -24.37 -12.40
C SER A 95 -1.54 -25.07 -13.52
N ASN A 96 -2.03 -26.27 -13.30
CA ASN A 96 -2.85 -27.00 -14.27
C ASN A 96 -4.12 -26.23 -14.67
N GLN A 97 -4.70 -25.44 -13.74
CA GLN A 97 -5.86 -24.59 -14.05
C GLN A 97 -5.51 -23.46 -15.03
N LEU A 98 -4.29 -22.93 -14.94
CA LEU A 98 -3.81 -21.87 -15.84
C LEU A 98 -3.47 -22.44 -17.21
N GLU A 99 -2.89 -23.64 -17.26
CA GLU A 99 -2.58 -24.36 -18.50
C GLU A 99 -3.86 -24.74 -19.24
N ALA A 100 -4.82 -25.38 -18.55
CA ALA A 100 -6.12 -25.72 -19.13
C ALA A 100 -6.86 -24.48 -19.68
N ALA A 101 -6.82 -23.36 -18.96
CA ALA A 101 -7.42 -22.11 -19.46
C ALA A 101 -6.74 -21.61 -20.74
N LYS A 102 -5.42 -21.76 -20.83
CA LYS A 102 -4.64 -21.40 -22.03
C LYS A 102 -4.96 -22.30 -23.20
N ASP A 103 -5.07 -23.61 -22.99
CA ASP A 103 -5.40 -24.59 -24.00
C ASP A 103 -6.80 -24.37 -24.57
N LEU A 104 -7.74 -23.88 -23.74
CA LEU A 104 -9.07 -23.45 -24.15
C LEU A 104 -9.10 -22.05 -24.81
N GLY A 105 -7.94 -21.47 -25.14
CA GLY A 105 -7.85 -20.19 -25.83
C GLY A 105 -8.21 -18.97 -24.96
N SER A 106 -8.15 -19.08 -23.62
CA SER A 106 -8.44 -17.95 -22.74
C SER A 106 -7.33 -16.91 -22.83
N SER A 107 -7.70 -15.64 -23.05
CA SER A 107 -6.74 -14.54 -22.98
C SER A 107 -6.24 -14.32 -21.54
N THR A 108 -5.03 -13.78 -21.40
CA THR A 108 -4.40 -13.49 -20.09
C THR A 108 -5.32 -12.68 -19.18
N ILE A 109 -5.98 -11.65 -19.70
CA ILE A 109 -6.92 -10.82 -18.94
C ILE A 109 -8.10 -11.64 -18.44
N ARG A 110 -8.69 -12.48 -19.31
CA ARG A 110 -9.81 -13.34 -18.95
C ARG A 110 -9.43 -14.36 -17.87
N THR A 111 -8.24 -14.96 -17.98
CA THR A 111 -7.69 -15.88 -16.98
C THR A 111 -7.52 -15.19 -15.63
N HIS A 112 -6.98 -13.98 -15.60
CA HIS A 112 -6.87 -13.20 -14.35
C HIS A 112 -8.22 -12.93 -13.70
N TRP A 113 -9.22 -12.46 -14.48
CA TRP A 113 -10.54 -12.13 -13.93
C TRP A 113 -11.36 -13.35 -13.51
N ARG A 114 -11.23 -14.49 -14.19
CA ARG A 114 -12.07 -15.67 -13.96
C ARG A 114 -11.44 -16.72 -13.07
N ILE A 115 -10.12 -16.76 -12.96
CA ILE A 115 -9.41 -17.80 -12.21
C ILE A 115 -8.57 -17.16 -11.08
N VAL A 116 -7.63 -16.28 -11.43
CA VAL A 116 -6.66 -15.76 -10.46
C VAL A 116 -7.31 -14.90 -9.38
N ILE A 117 -8.10 -13.90 -9.76
CA ILE A 117 -8.74 -12.97 -8.80
C ILE A 117 -9.75 -13.70 -7.89
N PRO A 118 -10.65 -14.56 -8.39
CA PRO A 118 -11.54 -15.32 -7.52
C PRO A 118 -10.83 -16.27 -6.56
N HIS A 119 -9.72 -16.89 -6.99
CA HIS A 119 -8.89 -17.73 -6.14
C HIS A 119 -8.17 -16.88 -5.07
N ALA A 120 -7.59 -15.76 -5.45
CA ALA A 120 -6.83 -14.88 -4.57
C ALA A 120 -7.69 -13.94 -3.68
N LYS A 121 -9.03 -14.09 -3.68
CA LYS A 121 -9.95 -13.20 -2.95
C LYS A 121 -9.61 -13.01 -1.46
N ALA A 122 -9.21 -14.08 -0.77
CA ALA A 122 -8.79 -14.02 0.63
C ALA A 122 -7.50 -13.21 0.80
N GLY A 123 -6.51 -13.41 -0.08
CA GLY A 123 -5.27 -12.62 -0.11
C GLY A 123 -5.51 -11.14 -0.43
N ILE A 124 -6.47 -10.84 -1.33
CA ILE A 124 -6.87 -9.46 -1.64
C ILE A 124 -7.52 -8.83 -0.40
N ALA A 125 -8.46 -9.50 0.23
CA ALA A 125 -9.16 -8.99 1.41
C ALA A 125 -8.21 -8.72 2.57
N SER A 126 -7.29 -9.65 2.89
CA SER A 126 -6.31 -9.49 3.95
C SER A 126 -5.29 -8.39 3.62
N GLY A 127 -4.75 -8.35 2.40
CA GLY A 127 -3.83 -7.31 1.96
C GLY A 127 -4.46 -5.91 2.00
N CYS A 128 -5.67 -5.74 1.47
CA CYS A 128 -6.40 -4.46 1.54
C CYS A 128 -6.67 -4.05 2.99
N THR A 129 -7.05 -4.99 3.85
CA THR A 129 -7.29 -4.72 5.27
C THR A 129 -6.02 -4.26 5.98
N MET A 130 -4.90 -4.97 5.78
CA MET A 130 -3.61 -4.61 6.39
C MET A 130 -3.13 -3.23 5.93
N VAL A 131 -3.14 -2.97 4.62
CA VAL A 131 -2.72 -1.68 4.06
C VAL A 131 -3.61 -0.56 4.56
N PHE A 132 -4.93 -0.73 4.56
CA PHE A 132 -5.85 0.29 5.05
C PHE A 132 -5.62 0.61 6.53
N MET A 133 -5.56 -0.41 7.38
CA MET A 133 -5.38 -0.22 8.84
C MET A 133 -4.08 0.52 9.16
N LEU A 134 -2.98 0.13 8.53
CA LEU A 134 -1.68 0.76 8.75
C LEU A 134 -1.60 2.16 8.14
N THR A 135 -2.16 2.37 6.96
CA THR A 135 -2.21 3.69 6.33
C THR A 135 -3.11 4.64 7.11
N ALA A 136 -4.29 4.20 7.54
CA ALA A 136 -5.20 5.00 8.35
C ALA A 136 -4.59 5.35 9.71
N GLY A 137 -3.80 4.45 10.31
CA GLY A 137 -3.09 4.65 11.57
C GLY A 137 -1.74 5.37 11.44
N ALA A 138 -1.24 5.62 10.23
CA ALA A 138 0.06 6.25 10.02
C ALA A 138 0.10 7.68 10.56
N LEU A 139 1.16 8.02 11.29
CA LEU A 139 1.40 9.37 11.80
C LEU A 139 2.72 9.94 11.27
N ALA A 140 3.79 9.18 11.31
CA ALA A 140 5.14 9.65 10.99
C ALA A 140 5.27 10.08 9.52
N THR A 141 4.84 9.25 8.58
CA THR A 141 4.90 9.54 7.15
C THR A 141 4.08 10.78 6.78
N PRO A 142 2.79 10.94 7.20
CA PRO A 142 2.04 12.17 6.95
C PRO A 142 2.65 13.40 7.59
N VAL A 143 3.14 13.34 8.83
CA VAL A 143 3.78 14.50 9.51
C VAL A 143 4.97 15.03 8.70
N VAL A 144 5.71 14.15 8.04
CA VAL A 144 6.91 14.54 7.26
C VAL A 144 6.57 14.93 5.81
N LEU A 145 5.62 14.23 5.16
CA LEU A 145 5.40 14.31 3.73
C LEU A 145 4.12 15.03 3.30
N SER A 146 3.17 15.31 4.22
CA SER A 146 1.94 16.01 3.84
C SER A 146 2.20 17.48 3.51
N SER A 147 1.32 18.03 2.69
CA SER A 147 1.21 19.47 2.44
C SER A 147 0.83 20.21 3.71
N PRO A 148 1.26 21.48 3.89
CA PRO A 148 0.82 22.33 5.01
C PRO A 148 -0.69 22.49 5.12
N ASN A 149 -1.41 22.27 4.02
CA ASN A 149 -2.88 22.45 3.94
C ASN A 149 -3.65 21.13 4.08
N THR A 150 -2.96 19.99 4.12
CA THR A 150 -3.57 18.66 4.18
C THR A 150 -3.25 18.01 5.52
N TYR A 151 -4.28 17.67 6.28
CA TYR A 151 -4.14 16.95 7.53
C TYR A 151 -4.55 15.50 7.36
N TRP A 152 -3.65 14.58 7.66
CA TRP A 152 -4.00 13.18 7.82
C TRP A 152 -4.82 12.99 9.10
N PHE A 153 -5.73 12.04 9.10
CA PHE A 153 -6.68 11.93 10.21
C PHE A 153 -6.01 11.70 11.57
N THR A 154 -4.94 10.91 11.62
CA THR A 154 -4.12 10.69 12.81
C THR A 154 -3.36 11.93 13.27
N GLN A 155 -2.92 12.80 12.34
CA GLN A 155 -2.32 14.09 12.69
C GLN A 155 -3.34 14.99 13.39
N LEU A 156 -4.60 14.99 12.91
CA LEU A 156 -5.69 15.75 13.54
C LEU A 156 -5.94 15.26 14.98
N ILE A 157 -5.99 13.94 15.18
CA ILE A 157 -6.12 13.34 16.52
C ILE A 157 -4.95 13.77 17.40
N TYR A 158 -3.72 13.66 16.88
CA TYR A 158 -2.52 14.06 17.60
C TYR A 158 -2.54 15.53 18.03
N GLN A 159 -2.97 16.43 17.13
CA GLN A 159 -3.09 17.87 17.43
C GLN A 159 -4.11 18.15 18.55
N TRP A 160 -5.27 17.47 18.53
CA TRP A 160 -6.29 17.67 19.57
C TRP A 160 -5.82 17.21 20.94
N PHE A 161 -5.02 16.13 21.03
CA PHE A 161 -4.49 15.65 22.30
C PHE A 161 -3.29 16.47 22.81
N ASN A 162 -2.37 16.84 21.91
CA ASN A 162 -1.06 17.33 22.34
C ASN A 162 -0.87 18.85 22.17
N MET A 163 -1.59 19.50 21.23
CA MET A 163 -1.43 20.93 20.97
C MET A 163 -2.59 21.77 21.49
N ASN A 164 -3.79 21.23 21.45
CA ASN A 164 -5.01 21.97 21.83
C ASN A 164 -5.56 21.59 23.20
N ASP A 165 -4.92 20.66 23.91
CA ASP A 165 -5.35 20.13 25.23
C ASP A 165 -6.85 19.77 25.32
N ASN A 166 -7.44 19.40 24.20
CA ASN A 166 -8.86 19.07 24.12
C ASN A 166 -9.07 17.56 23.97
N TRP A 167 -8.94 16.88 25.10
CA TRP A 167 -9.04 15.43 25.19
C TRP A 167 -10.41 14.89 24.73
N SER A 168 -11.47 15.64 24.97
CA SER A 168 -12.81 15.25 24.53
C SER A 168 -12.93 15.15 23.01
N ARG A 169 -12.39 16.13 22.29
CA ARG A 169 -12.34 16.10 20.82
C ARG A 169 -11.40 15.05 20.28
N GLY A 170 -10.20 14.93 20.86
CA GLY A 170 -9.25 13.88 20.50
C GLY A 170 -9.85 12.49 20.62
N SER A 171 -10.56 12.22 21.72
CA SER A 171 -11.25 10.95 21.95
C SER A 171 -12.37 10.69 20.93
N ALA A 172 -13.17 11.72 20.61
CA ALA A 172 -14.24 11.61 19.62
C ALA A 172 -13.71 11.24 18.24
N TYR A 173 -12.63 11.89 17.77
CA TYR A 173 -11.97 11.56 16.51
C TYR A 173 -11.34 10.16 16.53
N SER A 174 -10.76 9.74 17.66
CA SER A 174 -10.22 8.38 17.80
C SER A 174 -11.29 7.30 17.70
N ILE A 175 -12.45 7.50 18.33
CA ILE A 175 -13.58 6.59 18.22
C ILE A 175 -14.11 6.57 16.79
N LEU A 176 -14.19 7.71 16.11
CA LEU A 176 -14.60 7.79 14.73
C LEU A 176 -13.66 7.02 13.80
N LEU A 177 -12.34 7.18 13.96
CA LEU A 177 -11.35 6.40 13.21
C LEU A 177 -11.49 4.90 13.45
N LEU A 178 -11.67 4.50 14.73
CA LEU A 178 -11.90 3.11 15.09
C LEU A 178 -13.15 2.56 14.41
N THR A 179 -14.24 3.29 14.43
CA THR A 179 -15.51 2.90 13.81
C THR A 179 -15.36 2.73 12.30
N ILE A 180 -14.69 3.67 11.63
CA ILE A 180 -14.42 3.59 10.19
C ILE A 180 -13.55 2.36 9.90
N SER A 181 -12.52 2.11 10.70
CA SER A 181 -11.60 0.98 10.52
C SER A 181 -12.31 -0.35 10.68
N VAL A 182 -13.11 -0.51 11.73
CA VAL A 182 -13.90 -1.74 11.95
C VAL A 182 -14.92 -1.93 10.81
N THR A 183 -15.61 -0.87 10.41
CA THR A 183 -16.56 -0.92 9.30
C THR A 183 -15.89 -1.34 8.00
N PHE A 184 -14.70 -0.82 7.70
CA PHE A 184 -13.94 -1.20 6.52
C PHE A 184 -13.56 -2.69 6.54
N VAL A 185 -13.08 -3.21 7.67
CA VAL A 185 -12.75 -4.64 7.82
C VAL A 185 -13.98 -5.50 7.57
N LEU A 186 -15.11 -5.19 8.22
CA LEU A 186 -16.36 -5.92 8.03
C LEU A 186 -16.84 -5.86 6.58
N LEU A 187 -16.68 -4.71 5.93
CA LEU A 187 -17.03 -4.53 4.52
C LEU A 187 -16.17 -5.41 3.62
N MET A 188 -14.84 -5.44 3.85
CA MET A 188 -13.93 -6.31 3.09
C MET A 188 -14.29 -7.78 3.26
N MET A 189 -14.53 -8.24 4.49
CA MET A 189 -14.98 -9.60 4.75
C MET A 189 -16.29 -9.94 4.02
N ARG A 190 -17.24 -9.01 4.00
CA ARG A 190 -18.54 -9.20 3.33
C ARG A 190 -18.39 -9.23 1.80
N ILE A 191 -17.63 -8.31 1.22
CA ILE A 191 -17.43 -8.23 -0.25
C ILE A 191 -16.75 -9.49 -0.77
N PHE A 192 -15.69 -9.92 -0.11
CA PHE A 192 -14.90 -11.08 -0.54
C PHE A 192 -15.45 -12.41 -0.01
N LYS A 193 -16.52 -12.38 0.82
CA LYS A 193 -17.15 -13.56 1.45
C LYS A 193 -16.12 -14.42 2.19
N VAL A 194 -15.17 -13.78 2.89
CA VAL A 194 -14.10 -14.44 3.64
C VAL A 194 -14.49 -14.53 5.11
N LYS A 195 -14.31 -15.71 5.73
CA LYS A 195 -14.55 -15.90 7.16
C LYS A 195 -13.30 -15.48 7.97
N ILE A 196 -13.51 -15.02 9.21
CA ILE A 196 -12.41 -14.61 10.11
C ILE A 196 -11.32 -15.67 10.21
N GLY A 197 -11.67 -16.95 10.25
CA GLY A 197 -10.70 -18.06 10.32
C GLY A 197 -9.86 -18.28 9.05
N GLU A 198 -10.21 -17.68 7.92
CA GLU A 198 -9.45 -17.76 6.66
C GLU A 198 -8.41 -16.64 6.54
N ILE A 199 -8.53 -15.58 7.37
CA ILE A 199 -7.59 -14.44 7.40
C ILE A 199 -6.40 -14.73 8.32
N ILE A 200 -6.59 -15.61 9.32
CA ILE A 200 -5.61 -15.92 10.38
C ILE A 200 -4.72 -17.12 10.01
N ARG A 201 -5.04 -17.82 8.94
CA ARG A 201 -4.26 -18.96 8.40
C ARG A 201 -3.30 -18.48 7.32
#